data_f48296f4200b4b03f6c7fd85db0ae29f
#
_entry.id   f48296f4200b4b03f6c7fd85db0ae29f
#
_cell.length_a   1.000
_cell.length_b   1.000
_cell.length_c   1.000
_cell.angle_alpha   90.00
_cell.angle_beta   90.00
_cell.angle_gamma   90.00
#
_symmetry.space_group_name_H-M   'P 1'
#
loop_
_entity.id
_entity.type
_entity.pdbx_description
1 polymer ?
#
loop_
_entity_poly.entity_id
_entity_poly.type
_entity_poly.pdbx_seq_one_letter_code
_entity_poly.pdbx_strand_id
1 'polypeptide(L)'
;LVCLLLGYPAAYILSQKQFKTSRTMVVLFILPMWVNILIRTLATVALFDFLNLPLGEGALVFGMVYNFLPFMIYPIYNTLQKMDHNLIEAAQALGASPTRVFGKVILPLSMPGVMSGIVMVFMPTVSTFAIAELLTMNNIKLFGTTVQENIYNGMWNYGAALSLIMLLLIGITILFTNEEDGASNESGGVI
;
A
#
# COMPACT_ATOMS: atom_id res chain seq x y z
N LEU A 1 -0.80 6.64 4.52
CA LEU A 1 -1.80 6.60 5.58
C LEU A 1 -3.19 6.22 5.05
N VAL A 2 -3.73 6.91 4.04
CA VAL A 2 -5.09 6.63 3.50
C VAL A 2 -5.21 5.20 3.01
N CYS A 3 -4.22 4.68 2.27
CA CYS A 3 -4.20 3.28 1.83
C CYS A 3 -4.23 2.28 3.00
N LEU A 4 -3.60 2.59 4.13
CA LEU A 4 -3.62 1.76 5.33
C LEU A 4 -5.00 1.79 6.00
N LEU A 5 -5.57 2.98 6.17
CA LEU A 5 -6.89 3.15 6.78
C LEU A 5 -8.01 2.44 6.01
N LEU A 6 -7.93 2.40 4.68
CA LEU A 6 -8.89 1.71 3.83
C LEU A 6 -8.51 0.24 3.60
N GLY A 7 -7.22 -0.03 3.43
CA GLY A 7 -6.69 -1.35 3.08
C GLY A 7 -6.78 -2.35 4.23
N TYR A 8 -6.48 -1.92 5.46
CA TYR A 8 -6.51 -2.83 6.60
C TYR A 8 -7.92 -3.36 6.91
N PRO A 9 -8.98 -2.52 7.03
CA PRO A 9 -10.34 -3.01 7.21
C PRO A 9 -10.80 -3.90 6.04
N ALA A 10 -10.48 -3.51 4.79
CA ALA A 10 -10.82 -4.31 3.62
C ALA A 10 -10.15 -5.70 3.68
N ALA A 11 -8.83 -5.76 3.96
CA ALA A 11 -8.09 -7.01 4.10
C ALA A 11 -8.63 -7.87 5.25
N TYR A 12 -8.97 -7.24 6.38
CA TYR A 12 -9.53 -7.93 7.55
C TYR A 12 -10.90 -8.55 7.25
N ILE A 13 -11.82 -7.80 6.61
CA ILE A 13 -13.12 -8.32 6.21
C ILE A 13 -12.95 -9.47 5.22
N LEU A 14 -12.08 -9.30 4.22
CA LEU A 14 -11.79 -10.33 3.22
C LEU A 14 -11.12 -11.58 3.80
N SER A 15 -10.40 -11.48 4.92
CA SER A 15 -9.73 -12.63 5.57
C SER A 15 -10.68 -13.51 6.39
N GLN A 16 -11.90 -13.02 6.70
CA GLN A 16 -12.85 -13.78 7.52
C GLN A 16 -13.41 -14.99 6.77
N LYS A 17 -13.42 -16.16 7.43
CA LYS A 17 -13.91 -17.44 6.85
C LYS A 17 -15.38 -17.43 6.40
N GLN A 18 -16.18 -16.49 6.88
CA GLN A 18 -17.60 -16.37 6.50
C GLN A 18 -17.81 -16.02 5.02
N PHE A 19 -16.83 -15.38 4.39
CA PHE A 19 -16.90 -15.04 2.97
C PHE A 19 -16.29 -16.15 2.12
N LYS A 20 -17.09 -17.15 1.70
CA LYS A 20 -16.66 -18.20 0.75
C LYS A 20 -16.05 -17.63 -0.55
N THR A 21 -16.41 -16.40 -0.91
CA THR A 21 -15.98 -15.69 -2.12
C THR A 21 -14.76 -14.78 -1.87
N SER A 22 -14.18 -14.77 -0.66
CA SER A 22 -13.12 -13.82 -0.29
C SER A 22 -11.91 -13.90 -1.23
N ARG A 23 -11.49 -15.12 -1.59
CA ARG A 23 -10.38 -15.33 -2.53
C ARG A 23 -10.65 -14.71 -3.90
N THR A 24 -11.87 -14.85 -4.42
CA THR A 24 -12.27 -14.25 -5.69
C THR A 24 -12.33 -12.73 -5.59
N MET A 25 -12.84 -12.18 -4.47
CA MET A 25 -12.84 -10.74 -4.25
C MET A 25 -11.44 -10.14 -4.17
N VAL A 26 -10.49 -10.81 -3.49
CA VAL A 26 -9.09 -10.38 -3.47
C VAL A 26 -8.49 -10.38 -4.88
N VAL A 27 -8.78 -11.41 -5.68
CA VAL A 27 -8.35 -11.46 -7.09
C VAL A 27 -8.94 -10.28 -7.86
N LEU A 28 -10.21 -9.93 -7.66
CA LEU A 28 -10.84 -8.76 -8.29
C LEU A 28 -10.16 -7.43 -7.89
N PHE A 29 -9.70 -7.31 -6.64
CA PHE A 29 -8.90 -6.15 -6.20
C PHE A 29 -7.51 -6.11 -6.85
N ILE A 30 -6.92 -7.27 -7.16
CA ILE A 30 -5.60 -7.37 -7.77
C ILE A 30 -5.68 -7.19 -9.30
N LEU A 31 -6.79 -7.58 -9.96
CA LEU A 31 -6.96 -7.48 -11.42
C LEU A 31 -6.59 -6.11 -12.00
N PRO A 32 -6.99 -4.97 -11.40
CA PRO A 32 -6.61 -3.65 -11.91
C PRO A 32 -5.09 -3.43 -11.96
N MET A 33 -4.29 -4.13 -11.15
CA MET A 33 -2.82 -4.00 -11.17
C MET A 33 -2.19 -4.48 -12.49
N TRP A 34 -2.87 -5.33 -13.23
CA TRP A 34 -2.39 -5.85 -14.53
C TRP A 34 -2.60 -4.86 -15.66
N VAL A 35 -3.46 -3.85 -15.45
CA VAL A 35 -3.66 -2.77 -16.40
C VAL A 35 -2.57 -1.71 -16.21
N ASN A 36 -2.03 -1.22 -17.32
CA ASN A 36 -1.00 -0.19 -17.29
C ASN A 36 -1.44 1.03 -16.47
N ILE A 37 -0.55 1.52 -15.61
CA ILE A 37 -0.82 2.63 -14.69
C ILE A 37 -1.23 3.92 -15.43
N LEU A 38 -0.64 4.19 -16.60
CA LEU A 38 -0.99 5.37 -17.42
C LEU A 38 -2.43 5.30 -17.91
N ILE A 39 -2.86 4.13 -18.41
CA ILE A 39 -4.24 3.93 -18.90
C ILE A 39 -5.23 4.13 -17.75
N ARG A 40 -4.94 3.58 -16.58
CA ARG A 40 -5.79 3.75 -15.40
C ARG A 40 -5.86 5.19 -14.95
N THR A 41 -4.73 5.91 -14.99
CA THR A 41 -4.68 7.32 -14.61
C THR A 41 -5.44 8.18 -15.61
N LEU A 42 -5.29 7.94 -16.92
CA LEU A 42 -6.07 8.63 -17.95
C LEU A 42 -7.58 8.35 -17.83
N ALA A 43 -7.97 7.11 -17.53
CA ALA A 43 -9.36 6.77 -17.24
C ALA A 43 -9.89 7.52 -16.01
N THR A 44 -9.04 7.71 -14.98
CA THR A 44 -9.40 8.51 -13.79
C THR A 44 -9.58 9.98 -14.17
N VAL A 45 -8.70 10.56 -14.99
CA VAL A 45 -8.86 11.94 -15.51
C VAL A 45 -10.18 12.08 -16.27
N ALA A 46 -10.47 11.15 -17.18
CA ALA A 46 -11.73 11.16 -17.94
C ALA A 46 -12.97 11.02 -17.04
N LEU A 47 -12.88 10.23 -15.97
CA LEU A 47 -13.95 10.09 -14.99
C LEU A 47 -14.18 11.40 -14.23
N PHE A 48 -13.12 12.08 -13.79
CA PHE A 48 -13.21 13.37 -13.10
C PHE A 48 -13.81 14.45 -14.02
N ASP A 49 -13.39 14.48 -15.29
CA ASP A 49 -13.95 15.38 -16.29
C ASP A 49 -15.44 15.11 -16.53
N PHE A 50 -15.82 13.85 -16.71
CA PHE A 50 -17.22 13.44 -16.88
C PHE A 50 -18.11 13.82 -15.68
N LEU A 51 -17.58 13.74 -14.45
CA LEU A 51 -18.28 14.11 -13.22
C LEU A 51 -18.18 15.61 -12.90
N ASN A 52 -17.54 16.40 -13.73
CA ASN A 52 -17.22 17.82 -13.48
C ASN A 52 -16.51 18.06 -12.15
N LEU A 53 -15.63 17.13 -11.75
CA LEU A 53 -14.81 17.26 -10.54
C LEU A 53 -13.49 17.96 -10.88
N PRO A 54 -13.00 18.87 -10.01
CA PRO A 54 -11.75 19.56 -10.28
C PRO A 54 -10.55 18.61 -10.17
N LEU A 55 -9.63 18.74 -11.12
CA LEU A 55 -8.29 18.14 -11.02
C LEU A 55 -7.44 18.93 -10.02
N GLY A 56 -6.55 18.27 -9.27
CA GLY A 56 -5.71 18.88 -8.27
C GLY A 56 -5.32 17.91 -7.16
N GLU A 57 -5.09 18.44 -5.94
CA GLU A 57 -4.65 17.61 -4.78
C GLU A 57 -5.60 16.46 -4.46
N GLY A 58 -6.91 16.72 -4.48
CA GLY A 58 -7.91 15.68 -4.19
C GLY A 58 -7.92 14.58 -5.24
N ALA A 59 -7.82 14.96 -6.53
CA ALA A 59 -7.71 14.00 -7.63
C ALA A 59 -6.41 13.19 -7.54
N LEU A 60 -5.28 13.83 -7.16
CA LEU A 60 -4.00 13.17 -6.95
C LEU A 60 -4.10 12.10 -5.85
N VAL A 61 -4.63 12.47 -4.67
CA VAL A 61 -4.79 11.54 -3.55
C VAL A 61 -5.69 10.38 -3.94
N PHE A 62 -6.83 10.66 -4.59
CA PHE A 62 -7.74 9.63 -5.09
C PHE A 62 -7.04 8.68 -6.07
N GLY A 63 -6.35 9.24 -7.07
CA GLY A 63 -5.63 8.45 -8.07
C GLY A 63 -4.52 7.60 -7.48
N MET A 64 -3.76 8.13 -6.51
CA MET A 64 -2.74 7.37 -5.79
C MET A 64 -3.35 6.24 -4.96
N VAL A 65 -4.40 6.53 -4.19
CA VAL A 65 -5.10 5.51 -3.39
C VAL A 65 -5.67 4.43 -4.30
N TYR A 66 -6.37 4.79 -5.36
CA TYR A 66 -6.93 3.85 -6.32
C TYR A 66 -5.85 2.94 -6.95
N ASN A 67 -4.70 3.53 -7.32
CA ASN A 67 -3.63 2.78 -7.94
C ASN A 67 -2.88 1.86 -6.97
N PHE A 68 -2.68 2.29 -5.72
CA PHE A 68 -1.79 1.61 -4.77
C PHE A 68 -2.52 0.84 -3.65
N LEU A 69 -3.83 0.99 -3.51
CA LEU A 69 -4.63 0.27 -2.51
C LEU A 69 -4.47 -1.27 -2.58
N PRO A 70 -4.44 -1.92 -3.76
CA PRO A 70 -4.23 -3.36 -3.84
C PRO A 70 -2.89 -3.82 -3.25
N PHE A 71 -1.84 -3.00 -3.37
CA PHE A 71 -0.50 -3.28 -2.79
C PHE A 71 -0.52 -3.27 -1.27
N MET A 72 -1.46 -2.53 -0.64
CA MET A 72 -1.67 -2.56 0.80
C MET A 72 -2.53 -3.76 1.23
N ILE A 73 -3.62 -4.04 0.51
CA ILE A 73 -4.57 -5.11 0.86
C ILE A 73 -3.91 -6.48 0.78
N TYR A 74 -3.14 -6.74 -0.26
CA TYR A 74 -2.62 -8.08 -0.55
C TYR A 74 -1.71 -8.66 0.54
N PRO A 75 -0.64 -7.98 1.00
CA PRO A 75 0.22 -8.54 2.05
C PRO A 75 -0.50 -8.66 3.40
N ILE A 76 -1.36 -7.70 3.76
CA ILE A 76 -2.15 -7.77 5.00
C ILE A 76 -3.10 -8.97 4.96
N TYR A 77 -3.81 -9.15 3.84
CA TYR A 77 -4.70 -10.29 3.63
C TYR A 77 -3.94 -11.63 3.76
N ASN A 78 -2.78 -11.75 3.12
CA ASN A 78 -1.98 -12.98 3.17
C ASN A 78 -1.51 -13.30 4.60
N THR A 79 -1.11 -12.30 5.36
CA THR A 79 -0.70 -12.47 6.75
C THR A 79 -1.88 -12.90 7.62
N LEU A 80 -3.03 -12.24 7.48
CA LEU A 80 -4.25 -12.61 8.20
C LEU A 80 -4.77 -14.01 7.84
N GLN A 81 -4.62 -14.44 6.59
CA GLN A 81 -5.00 -15.79 6.15
C GLN A 81 -4.11 -16.89 6.73
N LYS A 82 -2.84 -16.60 6.97
CA LYS A 82 -1.87 -17.54 7.55
C LYS A 82 -1.92 -17.59 9.09
N MET A 83 -2.65 -16.65 9.70
CA MET A 83 -2.77 -16.56 11.15
C MET A 83 -3.46 -17.80 11.73
N ASP A 84 -2.91 -18.35 12.81
CA ASP A 84 -3.52 -19.48 13.52
C ASP A 84 -4.80 -19.02 14.23
N HIS A 85 -5.93 -19.53 13.76
CA HIS A 85 -7.24 -19.25 14.37
C HIS A 85 -7.39 -19.77 15.80
N ASN A 86 -6.61 -20.77 16.20
CA ASN A 86 -6.65 -21.30 17.56
C ASN A 86 -6.27 -20.22 18.60
N LEU A 87 -5.40 -19.27 18.23
CA LEU A 87 -5.05 -18.15 19.10
C LEU A 87 -6.25 -17.23 19.37
N ILE A 88 -7.08 -17.01 18.36
CA ILE A 88 -8.30 -16.21 18.48
C ILE A 88 -9.34 -16.94 19.35
N GLU A 89 -9.54 -18.24 19.12
CA GLU A 89 -10.46 -19.07 19.88
C GLU A 89 -10.03 -19.21 21.35
N ALA A 90 -8.73 -19.40 21.61
CA ALA A 90 -8.18 -19.43 22.97
C ALA A 90 -8.40 -18.11 23.72
N ALA A 91 -8.16 -16.97 23.07
CA ALA A 91 -8.42 -15.66 23.67
C ALA A 91 -9.91 -15.46 24.01
N GLN A 92 -10.80 -15.91 23.13
CA GLN A 92 -12.26 -15.86 23.35
C GLN A 92 -12.69 -16.80 24.50
N ALA A 93 -12.12 -18.00 24.57
CA ALA A 93 -12.39 -18.93 25.66
C ALA A 93 -11.97 -18.38 27.04
N LEU A 94 -10.93 -17.55 27.08
CA LEU A 94 -10.51 -16.79 28.27
C LEU A 94 -11.37 -15.54 28.56
N GLY A 95 -12.50 -15.36 27.86
CA GLY A 95 -13.43 -14.25 28.07
C GLY A 95 -13.02 -12.90 27.49
N ALA A 96 -12.06 -12.88 26.55
CA ALA A 96 -11.68 -11.64 25.90
C ALA A 96 -12.80 -11.13 24.97
N SER A 97 -13.15 -9.83 25.08
CA SER A 97 -14.10 -9.20 24.18
C SER A 97 -13.54 -9.13 22.75
N PRO A 98 -14.39 -9.09 21.70
CA PRO A 98 -13.94 -9.02 20.30
C PRO A 98 -12.96 -7.87 20.03
N THR A 99 -13.18 -6.70 20.64
CA THR A 99 -12.29 -5.54 20.53
C THR A 99 -10.92 -5.79 21.15
N ARG A 100 -10.88 -6.53 22.29
CA ARG A 100 -9.64 -6.91 22.95
C ARG A 100 -8.86 -7.96 22.14
N VAL A 101 -9.56 -8.93 21.56
CA VAL A 101 -8.96 -9.92 20.63
C VAL A 101 -8.37 -9.21 19.42
N PHE A 102 -9.12 -8.30 18.81
CA PHE A 102 -8.63 -7.52 17.67
C PHE A 102 -7.36 -6.74 18.03
N GLY A 103 -7.39 -5.93 19.11
CA GLY A 103 -6.28 -5.03 19.45
C GLY A 103 -5.05 -5.73 20.05
N LYS A 104 -5.23 -6.86 20.76
CA LYS A 104 -4.13 -7.55 21.46
C LYS A 104 -3.63 -8.83 20.77
N VAL A 105 -4.40 -9.40 19.85
CA VAL A 105 -4.03 -10.63 19.16
C VAL A 105 -3.89 -10.37 17.66
N ILE A 106 -4.97 -9.93 17.00
CA ILE A 106 -5.00 -9.83 15.54
C ILE A 106 -4.07 -8.72 15.04
N LEU A 107 -4.16 -7.54 15.63
CA LEU A 107 -3.38 -6.39 15.18
C LEU A 107 -1.86 -6.62 15.31
N PRO A 108 -1.31 -7.08 16.46
CA PRO A 108 0.11 -7.36 16.56
C PRO A 108 0.59 -8.48 15.62
N LEU A 109 -0.19 -9.56 15.50
CA LEU A 109 0.16 -10.67 14.61
C LEU A 109 0.05 -10.33 13.12
N SER A 110 -0.71 -9.29 12.77
CA SER A 110 -0.81 -8.79 11.39
C SER A 110 0.24 -7.74 11.04
N MET A 111 1.04 -7.26 12.02
CA MET A 111 2.05 -6.22 11.83
C MET A 111 3.04 -6.51 10.69
N PRO A 112 3.59 -7.72 10.53
CA PRO A 112 4.48 -8.02 9.40
C PRO A 112 3.82 -7.76 8.04
N GLY A 113 2.53 -8.11 7.90
CA GLY A 113 1.77 -7.81 6.69
C GLY A 113 1.51 -6.31 6.48
N VAL A 114 1.31 -5.56 7.56
CA VAL A 114 1.15 -4.11 7.51
C VAL A 114 2.45 -3.44 7.07
N MET A 115 3.59 -3.85 7.64
CA MET A 115 4.90 -3.30 7.28
C MET A 115 5.25 -3.59 5.82
N SER A 116 5.05 -4.84 5.38
CA SER A 116 5.22 -5.22 3.96
C SER A 116 4.32 -4.38 3.04
N GLY A 117 3.06 -4.14 3.43
CA GLY A 117 2.11 -3.31 2.69
C GLY A 117 2.55 -1.84 2.61
N ILE A 118 3.06 -1.28 3.70
CA ILE A 118 3.59 0.09 3.73
C ILE A 118 4.74 0.23 2.74
N VAL A 119 5.71 -0.69 2.74
CA VAL A 119 6.85 -0.66 1.81
C VAL A 119 6.39 -0.80 0.37
N MET A 120 5.48 -1.75 0.09
CA MET A 120 4.95 -1.96 -1.26
C MET A 120 4.18 -0.76 -1.82
N VAL A 121 3.55 0.05 -0.96
CA VAL A 121 2.89 1.31 -1.36
C VAL A 121 3.86 2.47 -1.42
N PHE A 122 4.82 2.55 -0.48
CA PHE A 122 5.75 3.67 -0.38
C PHE A 122 6.67 3.78 -1.59
N MET A 123 7.26 2.66 -2.03
CA MET A 123 8.21 2.65 -3.17
C MET A 123 7.61 3.27 -4.43
N PRO A 124 6.47 2.79 -4.97
CA PRO A 124 5.90 3.38 -6.18
C PRO A 124 5.34 4.79 -5.94
N THR A 125 4.89 5.11 -4.72
CA THR A 125 4.38 6.46 -4.39
C THR A 125 5.47 7.52 -4.49
N VAL A 126 6.68 7.23 -4.02
CA VAL A 126 7.81 8.16 -4.08
C VAL A 126 8.36 8.29 -5.49
N SER A 127 8.40 7.20 -6.26
CA SER A 127 8.98 7.16 -7.60
C SER A 127 8.01 7.58 -8.72
N THR A 128 6.69 7.63 -8.44
CA THR A 128 5.72 7.97 -9.47
C THR A 128 5.80 9.44 -9.88
N PHE A 129 5.62 9.69 -11.17
CA PHE A 129 5.53 11.03 -11.74
C PHE A 129 4.23 11.20 -12.55
N ALA A 130 3.86 10.17 -13.32
CA ALA A 130 2.78 10.25 -14.28
C ALA A 130 1.40 10.50 -13.63
N ILE A 131 1.15 9.97 -12.44
CA ILE A 131 -0.11 10.20 -11.71
C ILE A 131 -0.22 11.67 -11.31
N ALA A 132 0.87 12.25 -10.79
CA ALA A 132 0.87 13.65 -10.40
C ALA A 132 0.71 14.59 -11.60
N GLU A 133 1.48 14.34 -12.66
CA GLU A 133 1.44 15.13 -13.87
C GLU A 133 0.03 15.19 -14.48
N LEU A 134 -0.62 14.03 -14.64
CA LEU A 134 -1.93 13.94 -15.28
C LEU A 134 -3.08 14.45 -14.40
N LEU A 135 -3.09 14.12 -13.08
CA LEU A 135 -4.21 14.47 -12.19
C LEU A 135 -4.12 15.88 -11.60
N THR A 136 -2.96 16.54 -11.69
CA THR A 136 -2.78 17.90 -11.19
C THR A 136 -2.49 18.92 -12.30
N MET A 137 -2.54 18.49 -13.58
CA MET A 137 -2.13 19.33 -14.70
C MET A 137 -0.73 19.94 -14.49
N ASN A 138 0.20 19.15 -13.94
CA ASN A 138 1.57 19.55 -13.60
C ASN A 138 1.69 20.68 -12.55
N ASN A 139 0.64 20.96 -11.78
CA ASN A 139 0.67 21.99 -10.72
C ASN A 139 1.34 21.52 -9.44
N ILE A 140 1.39 20.18 -9.20
CA ILE A 140 1.99 19.60 -8.01
C ILE A 140 3.15 18.72 -8.41
N LYS A 141 4.33 19.09 -7.93
CA LYS A 141 5.56 18.35 -8.20
C LYS A 141 5.86 17.38 -7.06
N LEU A 142 5.84 16.10 -7.38
CA LEU A 142 6.35 15.05 -6.52
C LEU A 142 7.85 14.87 -6.74
N PHE A 143 8.48 14.07 -5.88
CA PHE A 143 9.91 13.79 -6.01
C PHE A 143 10.26 13.16 -7.37
N GLY A 144 9.48 12.15 -7.79
CA GLY A 144 9.63 11.51 -9.10
C GLY A 144 9.44 12.49 -10.28
N THR A 145 8.46 13.41 -10.19
CA THR A 145 8.24 14.45 -11.21
C THR A 145 9.44 15.39 -11.31
N THR A 146 10.02 15.79 -10.16
CA THR A 146 11.18 16.67 -10.14
C THR A 146 12.41 15.99 -10.77
N VAL A 147 12.63 14.73 -10.50
CA VAL A 147 13.70 13.94 -11.14
C VAL A 147 13.52 13.92 -12.66
N GLN A 148 12.31 13.59 -13.10
CA GLN A 148 12.00 13.48 -14.52
C GLN A 148 12.17 14.82 -15.25
N GLU A 149 11.63 15.92 -14.71
CA GLU A 149 11.77 17.27 -15.32
C GLU A 149 13.24 17.68 -15.47
N ASN A 150 14.08 17.42 -14.46
CA ASN A 150 15.50 17.76 -14.54
C ASN A 150 16.21 16.97 -15.65
N ILE A 151 15.88 15.69 -15.82
CA ILE A 151 16.41 14.86 -16.89
C ILE A 151 15.94 15.39 -18.26
N TYR A 152 14.65 15.71 -18.39
CA TYR A 152 14.08 16.26 -19.64
C TYR A 152 14.70 17.60 -20.04
N ASN A 153 15.00 18.46 -19.04
CA ASN A 153 15.63 19.76 -19.26
C ASN A 153 17.15 19.67 -19.52
N GLY A 154 17.70 18.46 -19.65
CA GLY A 154 19.12 18.25 -19.94
C GLY A 154 20.04 18.43 -18.72
N MET A 155 19.48 18.62 -17.51
CA MET A 155 20.24 18.73 -16.26
C MET A 155 20.54 17.35 -15.66
N TRP A 156 21.25 16.52 -16.44
CA TRP A 156 21.49 15.12 -16.12
C TRP A 156 22.17 14.89 -14.76
N ASN A 157 23.16 15.72 -14.43
CA ASN A 157 23.89 15.61 -13.15
C ASN A 157 22.96 15.86 -11.96
N TYR A 158 22.04 16.81 -12.08
CA TYR A 158 21.09 17.16 -11.03
C TYR A 158 20.00 16.08 -10.89
N GLY A 159 19.46 15.61 -12.01
CA GLY A 159 18.52 14.50 -12.04
C GLY A 159 19.11 13.20 -11.45
N ALA A 160 20.38 12.89 -11.79
CA ALA A 160 21.10 11.75 -11.25
C ALA A 160 21.32 11.85 -9.72
N ALA A 161 21.69 13.03 -9.22
CA ALA A 161 21.85 13.27 -7.78
C ALA A 161 20.54 13.07 -7.01
N LEU A 162 19.42 13.62 -7.52
CA LEU A 162 18.10 13.42 -6.93
C LEU A 162 17.67 11.93 -6.95
N SER A 163 17.93 11.23 -8.07
CA SER A 163 17.66 9.79 -8.16
C SER A 163 18.43 8.97 -7.15
N LEU A 164 19.70 9.35 -6.89
CA LEU A 164 20.53 8.69 -5.86
C LEU A 164 19.97 8.92 -4.45
N ILE A 165 19.53 10.15 -4.15
CA ILE A 165 18.85 10.46 -2.88
C ILE A 165 17.57 9.62 -2.73
N MET A 166 16.78 9.51 -3.79
CA MET A 166 15.56 8.69 -3.80
C MET A 166 15.88 7.21 -3.53
N LEU A 167 16.92 6.68 -4.18
CA LEU A 167 17.38 5.31 -3.97
C LEU A 167 17.80 5.07 -2.52
N LEU A 168 18.55 6.01 -1.91
CA LEU A 168 18.97 5.93 -0.52
C LEU A 168 17.76 5.94 0.44
N LEU A 169 16.78 6.82 0.22
CA LEU A 169 15.57 6.87 1.03
C LEU A 169 14.77 5.55 0.96
N ILE A 170 14.61 5.00 -0.23
CA ILE A 170 13.94 3.71 -0.43
C ILE A 170 14.76 2.58 0.22
N GLY A 171 16.07 2.57 0.03
CA GLY A 171 16.98 1.57 0.62
C GLY A 171 16.92 1.56 2.15
N ILE A 172 16.95 2.74 2.77
CA ILE A 172 16.81 2.89 4.23
C ILE A 172 15.47 2.33 4.69
N THR A 173 14.38 2.65 3.99
CA THR A 173 13.03 2.15 4.35
C THR A 173 12.98 0.62 4.33
N ILE A 174 13.59 -0.02 3.31
CA ILE A 174 13.65 -1.48 3.20
C ILE A 174 14.46 -2.09 4.35
N LEU A 175 15.60 -1.51 4.70
CA LEU A 175 16.46 -2.02 5.78
C LEU A 175 15.70 -2.04 7.11
N PHE A 176 15.03 -0.94 7.47
CA PHE A 176 14.23 -0.87 8.69
C PHE A 176 13.08 -1.88 8.72
N THR A 177 12.50 -2.21 7.57
CA THR A 177 11.38 -3.16 7.50
C THR A 177 11.86 -4.61 7.58
N ASN A 178 13.01 -4.94 6.98
CA ASN A 178 13.56 -6.30 7.04
C ASN A 178 14.07 -6.69 8.43
N GLU A 179 14.53 -5.74 9.24
CA GLU A 179 14.95 -6.03 10.62
C GLU A 179 13.76 -6.47 11.49
N GLU A 180 12.55 -5.94 11.27
CA GLU A 180 11.36 -6.37 12.01
C GLU A 180 10.86 -7.76 11.57
N ASP A 181 10.98 -8.12 10.29
CA ASP A 181 10.64 -9.47 9.81
C ASP A 181 11.65 -10.53 10.29
N GLY A 182 12.92 -10.20 10.47
CA GLY A 182 13.97 -11.07 11.03
C GLY A 182 13.75 -11.36 12.51
N ALA A 183 13.42 -10.35 13.29
CA ALA A 183 13.20 -10.48 14.73
C ALA A 183 11.95 -11.31 15.09
N SER A 184 10.94 -11.33 14.24
CA SER A 184 9.72 -12.13 14.42
C SER A 184 9.94 -13.64 14.13
N ASN A 185 10.91 -13.98 13.28
CA ASN A 185 11.25 -15.39 12.96
C ASN A 185 12.17 -16.04 13.99
N GLU A 186 13.02 -15.28 14.70
CA GLU A 186 13.91 -15.84 15.74
C GLU A 186 13.20 -16.13 17.05
N SER A 187 12.10 -15.42 17.37
CA SER A 187 11.32 -15.66 18.59
C SER A 187 10.38 -16.86 18.51
N GLY A 188 10.15 -17.44 17.33
CA GLY A 188 9.31 -18.62 17.10
C GLY A 188 10.05 -19.97 17.05
N GLY A 189 11.38 -19.97 17.21
CA GLY A 189 12.23 -21.15 17.00
C GLY A 189 12.77 -21.83 18.27
N VAL A 190 12.23 -21.55 19.44
CA VAL A 190 12.63 -22.24 20.70
C VAL A 190 11.38 -22.75 21.41
N ILE A 191 10.91 -23.90 21.03
CA ILE A 191 10.38 -24.98 21.89
C ILE A 191 10.41 -26.28 21.08
#